data_2c7a4c42e6591ae885d4f2f58c352772
#
_entry.id   2c7a4c42e6591ae885d4f2f58c352772
#
_cell.length_a   1.000
_cell.length_b   1.000
_cell.length_c   1.000
_cell.angle_alpha   90.00
_cell.angle_beta   90.00
_cell.angle_gamma   90.00
#
_symmetry.space_group_name_H-M   'P 1'
#
loop_
_entity.id
_entity.type
_entity.pdbx_description
1 polymer ?
#
loop_
_entity_poly.entity_id
_entity_poly.type
_entity_poly.pdbx_seq_one_letter_code
_entity_poly.pdbx_strand_id
1 'polypeptide(L)'
;MHQLLGSLPLDGWRAYGWASFELSYALADRADEEVPSGGDALLHLVVPAVEVRLRSGEALIRCTDPAMADKVRSLLADADSDPVPAPAFSADISAGGREPYQTAVSAAVSAIRSGELHKVILSRTVEVEQEIDLVGTYVTGRRANNPARSFLLRLGGIEAAGFSPETVVEVAADGTVSTQPLAGTRALTGDAPQDAQLRIELLADAKEVYEHAISVQVAWNEMTAVCAPGSVRVEELMDVKQRGSVQHIASRVTGRLAERTEGPWPALAAVFPAVTASGVPKSAAYDLIRRHEPELRGLYSGAVLMVSSEGDLDAALVLRTVYRSRGRTWLRAGAGIVGESRPEREFEETCEKLRSVSRHLVPAHDSATAECQAKVSSSG
;
A
#
# COMPACT_ATOMS: atom_id res chain seq x y z
N MET A 1 -11.43 -4.70 -18.90
CA MET A 1 -11.96 -4.06 -17.67
C MET A 1 -12.78 -2.81 -18.01
N HIS A 2 -12.26 -1.87 -18.82
CA HIS A 2 -12.98 -0.65 -19.21
C HIS A 2 -14.37 -0.94 -19.80
N GLN A 3 -14.47 -1.83 -20.80
CA GLN A 3 -15.74 -2.23 -21.42
C GLN A 3 -16.70 -2.88 -20.42
N LEU A 4 -16.18 -3.73 -19.51
CA LEU A 4 -17.01 -4.43 -18.52
C LEU A 4 -17.66 -3.43 -17.55
N LEU A 5 -16.89 -2.50 -17.00
CA LEU A 5 -17.40 -1.48 -16.08
C LEU A 5 -18.25 -0.42 -16.81
N GLY A 6 -17.88 -0.07 -18.04
CA GLY A 6 -18.63 0.87 -18.88
C GLY A 6 -20.02 0.36 -19.30
N SER A 7 -20.25 -0.97 -19.22
CA SER A 7 -21.56 -1.56 -19.51
C SER A 7 -22.53 -1.57 -18.32
N LEU A 8 -22.09 -1.11 -17.14
CA LEU A 8 -22.97 -1.03 -15.97
C LEU A 8 -24.10 -0.01 -16.22
N PRO A 9 -25.36 -0.36 -15.95
CA PRO A 9 -26.51 0.52 -16.13
C PRO A 9 -26.65 1.51 -14.96
N LEU A 10 -25.55 2.17 -14.60
CA LEU A 10 -25.45 3.09 -13.46
C LEU A 10 -24.68 4.34 -13.88
N ASP A 11 -25.20 5.51 -13.55
CA ASP A 11 -24.51 6.78 -13.79
C ASP A 11 -23.64 7.18 -12.61
N GLY A 12 -22.45 7.73 -12.91
CA GLY A 12 -21.53 8.28 -11.93
C GLY A 12 -21.08 7.28 -10.85
N TRP A 13 -21.03 5.99 -11.16
CA TRP A 13 -20.59 4.96 -10.25
C TRP A 13 -19.08 5.13 -9.88
N ARG A 14 -18.73 4.62 -8.72
CA ARG A 14 -17.36 4.31 -8.33
C ARG A 14 -17.26 2.85 -7.96
N ALA A 15 -16.20 2.22 -8.44
CA ALA A 15 -15.81 0.89 -8.00
C ALA A 15 -14.60 1.02 -7.07
N TYR A 16 -14.60 0.22 -6.03
CA TYR A 16 -13.53 0.13 -5.03
C TYR A 16 -13.04 -1.30 -4.96
N GLY A 17 -11.76 -1.47 -4.67
CA GLY A 17 -11.24 -2.82 -4.52
C GLY A 17 -9.74 -2.88 -4.38
N TRP A 18 -9.19 -4.00 -4.78
CA TRP A 18 -7.77 -4.29 -4.65
C TRP A 18 -7.24 -5.14 -5.80
N ALA A 19 -5.96 -5.01 -6.06
CA ALA A 19 -5.17 -5.88 -6.92
C ALA A 19 -4.07 -6.54 -6.08
N SER A 20 -3.93 -7.87 -6.17
CA SER A 20 -2.82 -8.58 -5.55
C SER A 20 -1.52 -8.32 -6.30
N PHE A 21 -0.38 -8.50 -5.62
CA PHE A 21 0.93 -8.42 -6.26
C PHE A 21 1.03 -9.41 -7.45
N GLU A 22 0.42 -10.57 -7.32
CA GLU A 22 0.45 -11.64 -8.32
C GLU A 22 -0.23 -11.26 -9.65
N LEU A 23 -1.06 -10.21 -9.67
CA LEU A 23 -1.54 -9.63 -10.93
C LEU A 23 -0.39 -9.22 -11.86
N SER A 24 0.77 -8.86 -11.28
CA SER A 24 1.97 -8.52 -12.04
C SER A 24 2.46 -9.62 -12.95
N TYR A 25 2.34 -10.88 -12.53
CA TYR A 25 2.74 -12.03 -13.36
C TYR A 25 1.82 -12.17 -14.58
N ALA A 26 0.52 -11.92 -14.39
CA ALA A 26 -0.45 -11.94 -15.51
C ALA A 26 -0.25 -10.76 -16.47
N LEU A 27 0.22 -9.61 -15.98
CA LEU A 27 0.50 -8.41 -16.80
C LEU A 27 1.86 -8.49 -17.51
N ALA A 28 2.80 -9.31 -17.03
CA ALA A 28 4.16 -9.42 -17.58
C ALA A 28 4.27 -10.24 -18.88
N ASP A 29 3.13 -10.64 -19.48
CA ASP A 29 3.04 -11.44 -20.72
C ASP A 29 3.87 -12.76 -20.67
N ARG A 30 3.89 -13.38 -19.51
CA ARG A 30 4.48 -14.72 -19.28
C ARG A 30 3.44 -15.78 -19.59
N ALA A 31 2.98 -15.82 -20.85
CA ALA A 31 1.85 -16.64 -21.29
C ALA A 31 2.02 -18.16 -21.05
N ASP A 32 3.25 -18.61 -20.84
CA ASP A 32 3.57 -20.04 -20.64
C ASP A 32 3.73 -20.42 -19.16
N GLU A 33 3.64 -19.47 -18.23
CA GLU A 33 3.75 -19.74 -16.80
C GLU A 33 2.41 -19.63 -16.10
N GLU A 34 2.06 -20.64 -15.30
CA GLU A 34 0.88 -20.57 -14.43
C GLU A 34 1.07 -19.43 -13.41
N VAL A 35 0.12 -18.46 -13.41
CA VAL A 35 0.16 -17.36 -12.45
C VAL A 35 -0.02 -17.92 -11.04
N PRO A 36 0.94 -17.73 -10.14
CA PRO A 36 0.85 -18.25 -8.79
C PRO A 36 -0.20 -17.44 -7.98
N SER A 37 -1.45 -17.83 -8.06
CA SER A 37 -2.55 -17.15 -7.35
C SER A 37 -3.03 -17.92 -6.10
N GLY A 38 -2.59 -19.17 -5.93
CA GLY A 38 -3.14 -20.04 -4.88
C GLY A 38 -4.64 -20.27 -5.00
N GLY A 39 -5.24 -19.96 -6.17
CA GLY A 39 -6.68 -20.01 -6.41
C GLY A 39 -7.42 -18.73 -5.98
N ASP A 40 -6.73 -17.71 -5.48
CA ASP A 40 -7.33 -16.44 -5.07
C ASP A 40 -7.47 -15.48 -6.28
N ALA A 41 -8.41 -14.52 -6.18
CA ALA A 41 -8.59 -13.50 -7.19
C ALA A 41 -7.34 -12.59 -7.28
N LEU A 42 -6.94 -12.22 -8.50
CA LEU A 42 -5.84 -11.28 -8.73
C LEU A 42 -6.30 -9.81 -8.66
N LEU A 43 -7.56 -9.58 -8.98
CA LEU A 43 -8.21 -8.26 -8.93
C LEU A 43 -9.65 -8.45 -8.44
N HIS A 44 -10.05 -7.68 -7.45
CA HIS A 44 -11.41 -7.68 -6.93
C HIS A 44 -11.94 -6.25 -6.85
N LEU A 45 -13.04 -5.99 -7.55
CA LEU A 45 -13.70 -4.70 -7.58
C LEU A 45 -15.16 -4.85 -7.20
N VAL A 46 -15.70 -3.88 -6.49
CA VAL A 46 -17.12 -3.77 -6.14
C VAL A 46 -17.62 -2.36 -6.40
N VAL A 47 -18.79 -2.24 -7.02
CA VAL A 47 -19.57 -1.00 -7.01
C VAL A 47 -20.51 -1.09 -5.81
N PRO A 48 -20.35 -0.25 -4.77
CA PRO A 48 -21.12 -0.39 -3.56
C PRO A 48 -22.58 0.03 -3.77
N ALA A 49 -23.52 -0.66 -3.13
CA ALA A 49 -24.92 -0.26 -3.11
C ALA A 49 -25.18 1.04 -2.35
N VAL A 50 -24.27 1.36 -1.40
CA VAL A 50 -24.27 2.62 -0.64
C VAL A 50 -22.88 3.20 -0.63
N GLU A 51 -22.70 4.40 -1.10
CA GLU A 51 -21.46 5.16 -1.05
C GLU A 51 -21.66 6.44 -0.24
N VAL A 52 -20.76 6.71 0.70
CA VAL A 52 -20.73 7.96 1.48
C VAL A 52 -19.41 8.65 1.22
N ARG A 53 -19.46 9.85 0.69
CA ARG A 53 -18.27 10.70 0.46
C ARG A 53 -18.30 11.85 1.45
N LEU A 54 -17.34 11.89 2.36
CA LEU A 54 -17.21 12.94 3.35
C LEU A 54 -16.21 13.99 2.85
N ARG A 55 -16.62 15.26 2.89
CA ARG A 55 -15.76 16.44 2.70
C ARG A 55 -15.97 17.38 3.87
N SER A 56 -15.12 18.40 3.99
CA SER A 56 -15.29 19.39 5.05
C SER A 56 -16.69 20.02 5.02
N GLY A 57 -17.51 19.73 6.04
CA GLY A 57 -18.88 20.26 6.18
C GLY A 57 -19.95 19.61 5.31
N GLU A 58 -19.62 18.62 4.48
CA GLU A 58 -20.56 17.98 3.56
C GLU A 58 -20.43 16.45 3.56
N ALA A 59 -21.57 15.76 3.44
CA ALA A 59 -21.66 14.33 3.19
C ALA A 59 -22.52 14.06 1.94
N LEU A 60 -21.91 13.51 0.89
CA LEU A 60 -22.64 13.04 -0.29
C LEU A 60 -22.96 11.55 -0.09
N ILE A 61 -24.25 11.23 -0.03
CA ILE A 61 -24.75 9.85 0.07
C ILE A 61 -25.29 9.45 -1.29
N ARG A 62 -24.79 8.38 -1.86
CA ARG A 62 -25.28 7.73 -3.08
C ARG A 62 -25.74 6.32 -2.74
N CYS A 63 -26.96 5.99 -3.09
CA CYS A 63 -27.50 4.66 -2.83
C CYS A 63 -28.62 4.36 -3.84
N THR A 64 -28.84 3.09 -4.07
CA THR A 64 -29.93 2.59 -4.94
C THR A 64 -31.26 2.50 -4.20
N ASP A 65 -31.24 2.48 -2.86
CA ASP A 65 -32.44 2.40 -2.02
C ASP A 65 -32.53 3.67 -1.12
N PRO A 66 -33.61 4.48 -1.26
CA PRO A 66 -33.82 5.67 -0.42
C PRO A 66 -33.84 5.39 1.09
N ALA A 67 -34.35 4.23 1.53
CA ALA A 67 -34.37 3.86 2.95
C ALA A 67 -32.97 3.73 3.54
N MET A 68 -31.99 3.32 2.73
CA MET A 68 -30.59 3.28 3.15
C MET A 68 -29.99 4.67 3.33
N ALA A 69 -30.43 5.66 2.55
CA ALA A 69 -29.99 7.04 2.72
C ALA A 69 -30.42 7.60 4.08
N ASP A 70 -31.64 7.32 4.52
CA ASP A 70 -32.16 7.79 5.82
C ASP A 70 -31.39 7.13 6.98
N LYS A 71 -31.11 5.82 6.87
CA LYS A 71 -30.30 5.12 7.85
C LYS A 71 -28.88 5.70 7.96
N VAL A 72 -28.25 6.00 6.82
CA VAL A 72 -26.90 6.62 6.81
C VAL A 72 -26.96 8.03 7.43
N ARG A 73 -27.98 8.84 7.12
CA ARG A 73 -28.14 10.17 7.73
C ARG A 73 -28.25 10.08 9.25
N SER A 74 -29.06 9.15 9.77
CA SER A 74 -29.15 8.92 11.23
C SER A 74 -27.78 8.55 11.82
N LEU A 75 -27.06 7.59 11.21
CA LEU A 75 -25.73 7.21 11.69
C LEU A 75 -24.71 8.37 11.68
N LEU A 76 -24.79 9.26 10.69
CA LEU A 76 -23.92 10.44 10.62
C LEU A 76 -24.31 11.50 11.64
N ALA A 77 -25.62 11.65 11.95
CA ALA A 77 -26.11 12.58 12.97
C ALA A 77 -25.76 12.12 14.38
N ASP A 78 -25.75 10.80 14.62
CA ASP A 78 -25.42 10.20 15.92
C ASP A 78 -23.88 10.10 16.16
N ALA A 79 -23.06 10.43 15.16
CA ALA A 79 -21.60 10.34 15.21
C ALA A 79 -20.92 11.47 16.01
N ASP A 80 -21.54 11.97 17.06
CA ASP A 80 -21.14 13.16 17.82
C ASP A 80 -19.96 12.95 18.79
N SER A 81 -19.42 11.76 18.90
CA SER A 81 -18.29 11.46 19.77
C SER A 81 -17.05 11.04 19.00
N ASP A 82 -16.00 11.81 19.16
CA ASP A 82 -14.65 11.37 18.76
C ASP A 82 -14.33 10.06 19.51
N PRO A 83 -14.15 8.93 18.83
CA PRO A 83 -13.90 7.68 19.52
C PRO A 83 -12.65 7.82 20.39
N VAL A 84 -12.77 7.50 21.66
CA VAL A 84 -11.61 7.47 22.58
C VAL A 84 -10.62 6.46 22.03
N PRO A 85 -9.34 6.83 21.83
CA PRO A 85 -8.34 5.87 21.39
C PRO A 85 -8.26 4.69 22.37
N ALA A 86 -8.52 3.49 21.87
CA ALA A 86 -8.33 2.30 22.69
C ALA A 86 -6.82 2.09 22.96
N PRO A 87 -6.45 1.51 24.11
CA PRO A 87 -5.05 1.22 24.40
C PRO A 87 -4.49 0.25 23.35
N ALA A 88 -3.41 0.68 22.70
CA ALA A 88 -2.71 -0.12 21.70
C ALA A 88 -1.59 -0.95 22.36
N PHE A 89 -1.24 -2.05 21.71
CA PHE A 89 -0.04 -2.83 22.04
C PHE A 89 0.93 -2.85 20.87
N SER A 90 2.16 -3.27 21.12
CA SER A 90 3.16 -3.46 20.07
C SER A 90 3.45 -4.93 19.88
N ALA A 91 3.24 -5.45 18.67
CA ALA A 91 3.69 -6.80 18.33
C ALA A 91 5.23 -6.88 18.30
N ASP A 92 5.78 -8.02 18.65
CA ASP A 92 7.23 -8.27 18.54
C ASP A 92 7.60 -8.49 17.06
N ILE A 93 8.08 -7.42 16.44
CA ILE A 93 8.50 -7.40 15.03
C ILE A 93 9.91 -7.94 14.82
N SER A 94 10.66 -8.18 15.89
CA SER A 94 12.01 -8.76 15.84
C SER A 94 11.99 -10.28 15.90
N ALA A 95 10.88 -10.86 16.36
CA ALA A 95 10.69 -12.30 16.44
C ALA A 95 10.63 -12.94 15.07
N GLY A 96 11.36 -14.03 14.90
CA GLY A 96 11.32 -14.91 13.74
C GLY A 96 11.82 -14.30 12.42
N GLY A 97 12.10 -15.17 11.47
CA GLY A 97 12.41 -14.78 10.08
C GLY A 97 13.74 -14.05 9.85
N ARG A 98 14.56 -13.78 10.87
CA ARG A 98 15.85 -13.08 10.70
C ARG A 98 16.80 -13.83 9.79
N GLU A 99 17.15 -15.05 10.13
CA GLU A 99 18.10 -15.86 9.35
C GLU A 99 17.63 -16.12 7.92
N PRO A 100 16.39 -16.59 7.69
CA PRO A 100 15.89 -16.77 6.32
C PRO A 100 15.92 -15.49 5.50
N TYR A 101 15.50 -14.37 6.09
CA TYR A 101 15.51 -13.07 5.41
C TYR A 101 16.93 -12.60 5.07
N GLN A 102 17.87 -12.69 6.00
CA GLN A 102 19.27 -12.31 5.77
C GLN A 102 19.94 -13.20 4.72
N THR A 103 19.59 -14.49 4.68
CA THR A 103 20.04 -15.42 3.64
C THR A 103 19.50 -15.00 2.27
N ALA A 104 18.21 -14.66 2.19
CA ALA A 104 17.59 -14.17 0.95
C ALA A 104 18.23 -12.87 0.46
N VAL A 105 18.52 -11.93 1.38
CA VAL A 105 19.24 -10.68 1.06
C VAL A 105 20.63 -10.98 0.51
N SER A 106 21.38 -11.89 1.15
CA SER A 106 22.73 -12.29 0.68
C SER A 106 22.69 -12.87 -0.73
N ALA A 107 21.72 -13.73 -1.03
CA ALA A 107 21.51 -14.28 -2.36
C ALA A 107 21.15 -13.19 -3.38
N ALA A 108 20.28 -12.25 -3.02
CA ALA A 108 19.92 -11.12 -3.87
C ALA A 108 21.11 -10.21 -4.17
N VAL A 109 21.93 -9.88 -3.18
CA VAL A 109 23.18 -9.11 -3.38
C VAL A 109 24.12 -9.84 -4.36
N SER A 110 24.24 -11.17 -4.25
CA SER A 110 25.06 -11.96 -5.18
C SER A 110 24.51 -11.90 -6.60
N ALA A 111 23.21 -12.05 -6.80
CA ALA A 111 22.56 -11.95 -8.11
C ALA A 111 22.69 -10.54 -8.73
N ILE A 112 22.61 -9.49 -7.90
CA ILE A 112 22.82 -8.11 -8.37
C ILE A 112 24.29 -7.91 -8.80
N ARG A 113 25.25 -8.39 -8.01
CA ARG A 113 26.69 -8.26 -8.33
C ARG A 113 27.09 -9.08 -9.56
N SER A 114 26.38 -10.17 -9.86
CA SER A 114 26.56 -10.93 -11.10
C SER A 114 25.89 -10.28 -12.33
N GLY A 115 25.13 -9.21 -12.13
CA GLY A 115 24.47 -8.46 -13.21
C GLY A 115 23.12 -9.02 -13.65
N GLU A 116 22.51 -9.93 -12.88
CA GLU A 116 21.18 -10.47 -13.19
C GLU A 116 20.08 -9.40 -13.06
N LEU A 117 20.24 -8.48 -12.11
CA LEU A 117 19.33 -7.36 -11.88
C LEU A 117 20.07 -6.21 -11.17
N HIS A 118 19.43 -5.04 -11.07
CA HIS A 118 19.99 -3.87 -10.39
C HIS A 118 19.45 -3.68 -8.97
N LYS A 119 18.20 -4.08 -8.75
CA LYS A 119 17.49 -3.89 -7.50
C LYS A 119 16.40 -4.94 -7.36
N VAL A 120 16.14 -5.37 -6.12
CA VAL A 120 14.95 -6.16 -5.78
C VAL A 120 14.42 -5.74 -4.40
N ILE A 121 13.10 -5.79 -4.21
CA ILE A 121 12.50 -5.66 -2.89
C ILE A 121 12.25 -7.06 -2.36
N LEU A 122 12.86 -7.40 -1.22
CA LEU A 122 12.58 -8.63 -0.49
C LEU A 122 11.83 -8.32 0.80
N SER A 123 10.84 -9.14 1.12
CA SER A 123 9.96 -8.93 2.27
C SER A 123 9.93 -10.14 3.21
N ARG A 124 9.50 -9.87 4.45
CA ARG A 124 9.22 -10.89 5.46
C ARG A 124 7.89 -10.66 6.14
N THR A 125 7.28 -11.73 6.58
CA THR A 125 6.00 -11.73 7.33
C THR A 125 6.28 -11.85 8.82
N VAL A 126 5.45 -11.17 9.63
CA VAL A 126 5.43 -11.27 11.08
C VAL A 126 4.01 -11.58 11.51
N GLU A 127 3.82 -12.70 12.19
CA GLU A 127 2.53 -13.10 12.75
C GLU A 127 2.13 -12.19 13.91
N VAL A 128 0.83 -11.94 14.03
CA VAL A 128 0.22 -11.30 15.19
C VAL A 128 -0.69 -12.33 15.85
N GLU A 129 -0.22 -12.92 16.93
CA GLU A 129 -0.93 -13.99 17.62
C GLU A 129 -2.19 -13.48 18.35
N GLN A 130 -2.14 -12.24 18.82
CA GLN A 130 -3.25 -11.63 19.53
C GLN A 130 -4.37 -11.23 18.58
N GLU A 131 -5.61 -11.53 18.94
CA GLU A 131 -6.77 -11.01 18.19
C GLU A 131 -6.84 -9.49 18.28
N ILE A 132 -7.09 -8.84 17.13
CA ILE A 132 -7.10 -7.39 17.03
C ILE A 132 -8.46 -6.85 16.56
N ASP A 133 -8.81 -5.67 17.06
CA ASP A 133 -9.83 -4.81 16.50
C ASP A 133 -9.23 -4.01 15.34
N LEU A 134 -9.57 -4.37 14.11
CA LEU A 134 -9.10 -3.69 12.89
C LEU A 134 -9.61 -2.26 12.77
N VAL A 135 -10.82 -1.98 13.24
CA VAL A 135 -11.39 -0.63 13.20
C VAL A 135 -10.67 0.27 14.19
N GLY A 136 -10.53 -0.17 15.43
CA GLY A 136 -9.76 0.54 16.46
C GLY A 136 -8.29 0.74 16.05
N THR A 137 -7.67 -0.28 15.47
CA THR A 137 -6.31 -0.22 14.90
C THR A 137 -6.22 0.83 13.79
N TYR A 138 -7.20 0.86 12.87
CA TYR A 138 -7.23 1.87 11.80
C TYR A 138 -7.37 3.29 12.36
N VAL A 139 -8.28 3.52 13.27
CA VAL A 139 -8.50 4.85 13.89
C VAL A 139 -7.24 5.32 14.62
N THR A 140 -6.66 4.46 15.46
CA THR A 140 -5.45 4.76 16.23
C THR A 140 -4.26 5.02 15.30
N GLY A 141 -4.03 4.13 14.33
CA GLY A 141 -2.92 4.26 13.39
C GLY A 141 -3.09 5.46 12.44
N ARG A 142 -4.33 5.79 12.03
CA ARG A 142 -4.58 6.95 11.15
C ARG A 142 -4.26 8.28 11.84
N ARG A 143 -4.51 8.39 13.14
CA ARG A 143 -4.14 9.57 13.93
C ARG A 143 -2.64 9.72 14.12
N ALA A 144 -1.92 8.61 14.18
CA ALA A 144 -0.48 8.57 14.42
C ALA A 144 0.39 8.62 13.14
N ASN A 145 -0.22 8.45 11.96
CA ASN A 145 0.48 8.41 10.68
C ASN A 145 0.01 9.53 9.75
N ASN A 146 0.86 9.90 8.79
CA ASN A 146 0.58 10.84 7.71
C ASN A 146 0.74 10.18 6.33
N PRO A 147 -0.08 9.15 6.01
CA PRO A 147 0.02 8.41 4.77
C PRO A 147 -0.40 9.24 3.54
N ALA A 148 0.04 8.84 2.34
CA ALA A 148 -0.51 9.36 1.10
C ALA A 148 -1.99 8.92 0.94
N ARG A 149 -2.28 7.66 1.28
CA ARG A 149 -3.63 7.09 1.36
C ARG A 149 -3.74 6.19 2.59
N SER A 150 -4.94 6.12 3.18
CA SER A 150 -5.24 5.12 4.21
C SER A 150 -6.52 4.39 3.85
N PHE A 151 -6.61 3.16 4.26
CA PHE A 151 -7.76 2.33 3.95
C PHE A 151 -8.07 1.35 5.08
N LEU A 152 -9.36 1.06 5.22
CA LEU A 152 -9.89 -0.07 5.99
C LEU A 152 -10.70 -0.91 5.01
N LEU A 153 -10.29 -2.16 4.82
CA LEU A 153 -10.81 -3.04 3.79
C LEU A 153 -11.39 -4.30 4.43
N ARG A 154 -12.59 -4.70 3.96
CA ARG A 154 -13.18 -6.01 4.19
C ARG A 154 -13.84 -6.48 2.90
N LEU A 155 -13.09 -7.19 2.06
CA LEU A 155 -13.53 -7.53 0.71
C LEU A 155 -12.83 -8.80 0.20
N GLY A 156 -13.60 -9.74 -0.35
CA GLY A 156 -13.06 -10.96 -0.95
C GLY A 156 -12.36 -11.90 0.03
N GLY A 157 -12.82 -11.94 1.31
CA GLY A 157 -12.23 -12.79 2.34
C GLY A 157 -10.95 -12.24 2.97
N ILE A 158 -10.55 -11.01 2.58
CA ILE A 158 -9.42 -10.28 3.15
C ILE A 158 -9.95 -9.11 3.96
N GLU A 159 -9.39 -8.92 5.15
CA GLU A 159 -9.54 -7.71 5.95
C GLU A 159 -8.18 -7.07 6.12
N ALA A 160 -8.12 -5.75 6.02
CA ALA A 160 -6.86 -5.03 6.16
C ALA A 160 -7.06 -3.58 6.63
N ALA A 161 -6.14 -3.10 7.47
CA ALA A 161 -6.02 -1.69 7.82
C ALA A 161 -4.63 -1.20 7.43
N GLY A 162 -4.56 -0.21 6.52
CA GLY A 162 -3.30 0.22 5.92
C GLY A 162 -3.12 1.73 5.86
N PHE A 163 -1.84 2.12 5.91
CA PHE A 163 -1.38 3.52 5.91
C PHE A 163 -0.34 3.70 4.80
N SER A 164 -0.81 3.63 3.55
CA SER A 164 0.04 3.65 2.36
C SER A 164 0.89 4.92 2.28
N PRO A 165 2.21 4.81 2.12
CA PRO A 165 3.08 5.99 1.99
C PRO A 165 3.04 6.61 0.59
N GLU A 166 2.56 5.85 -0.43
CA GLU A 166 2.82 6.12 -1.84
C GLU A 166 1.62 5.74 -2.71
N THR A 167 1.40 6.48 -3.79
CA THR A 167 0.45 6.12 -4.84
C THR A 167 1.17 5.37 -5.97
N VAL A 168 0.60 4.26 -6.42
CA VAL A 168 1.07 3.51 -7.60
C VAL A 168 0.83 4.35 -8.84
N VAL A 169 -0.43 4.78 -9.03
CA VAL A 169 -0.85 5.65 -10.11
C VAL A 169 -2.12 6.41 -9.74
N GLU A 170 -2.19 7.64 -10.16
CA GLU A 170 -3.39 8.48 -10.14
C GLU A 170 -3.70 8.89 -11.57
N VAL A 171 -4.94 8.72 -12.00
CA VAL A 171 -5.44 9.21 -13.29
C VAL A 171 -6.64 10.10 -13.00
N ALA A 172 -6.62 11.32 -13.50
CA ALA A 172 -7.74 12.23 -13.42
C ALA A 172 -8.63 12.10 -14.67
N ALA A 173 -9.90 12.51 -14.57
CA ALA A 173 -10.88 12.45 -15.64
C ALA A 173 -10.43 13.22 -16.92
N ASP A 174 -9.56 14.22 -16.78
CA ASP A 174 -8.98 14.97 -17.90
C ASP A 174 -7.82 14.23 -18.60
N GLY A 175 -7.48 13.01 -18.17
CA GLY A 175 -6.38 12.21 -18.70
C GLY A 175 -5.01 12.55 -18.13
N THR A 176 -4.92 13.46 -17.16
CA THR A 176 -3.67 13.67 -16.41
C THR A 176 -3.36 12.43 -15.59
N VAL A 177 -2.13 11.93 -15.68
CA VAL A 177 -1.66 10.74 -14.95
C VAL A 177 -0.41 11.07 -14.17
N SER A 178 -0.30 10.51 -12.96
CA SER A 178 0.90 10.65 -12.11
C SER A 178 1.23 9.37 -11.36
N THR A 179 2.52 9.18 -11.09
CA THR A 179 3.04 8.15 -10.18
C THR A 179 4.06 8.79 -9.24
N GLN A 180 4.17 8.29 -8.02
CA GLN A 180 5.04 8.90 -7.00
C GLN A 180 5.98 7.85 -6.39
N PRO A 181 7.11 7.50 -7.03
CA PRO A 181 8.08 6.60 -6.45
C PRO A 181 8.69 7.17 -5.18
N LEU A 182 8.72 6.35 -4.11
CA LEU A 182 9.40 6.60 -2.85
C LEU A 182 10.49 5.55 -2.66
N ALA A 183 11.75 5.95 -2.58
CA ALA A 183 12.86 5.05 -2.26
C ALA A 183 13.94 5.80 -1.49
N GLY A 184 14.76 5.06 -0.74
CA GLY A 184 15.65 5.65 0.24
C GLY A 184 14.93 6.02 1.54
N THR A 185 15.50 5.62 2.69
CA THR A 185 14.79 5.72 3.97
C THR A 185 15.72 6.10 5.11
N ARG A 186 15.24 6.99 5.99
CA ARG A 186 15.79 7.25 7.34
C ARG A 186 14.64 7.29 8.35
N ALA A 187 14.96 6.95 9.58
CA ALA A 187 14.01 7.04 10.68
C ALA A 187 13.58 8.49 10.95
N LEU A 188 12.38 8.64 11.51
CA LEU A 188 11.93 9.83 12.22
C LEU A 188 11.94 9.55 13.70
N THR A 189 12.66 10.33 14.47
CA THR A 189 12.85 10.18 15.92
C THR A 189 11.84 11.00 16.71
N GLY A 190 11.29 12.05 16.12
CA GLY A 190 10.45 13.06 16.75
C GLY A 190 11.27 14.20 17.38
N ASP A 191 12.60 14.13 17.30
CA ASP A 191 13.50 15.23 17.65
C ASP A 191 13.86 16.02 16.39
N ALA A 192 13.34 17.24 16.27
CA ALA A 192 13.47 18.04 15.05
C ALA A 192 14.92 18.29 14.60
N PRO A 193 15.90 18.61 15.47
CA PRO A 193 17.31 18.70 15.11
C PRO A 193 17.88 17.39 14.55
N GLN A 194 17.61 16.27 15.21
CA GLN A 194 18.06 14.95 14.79
C GLN A 194 17.41 14.53 13.46
N ASP A 195 16.12 14.76 13.29
CA ASP A 195 15.39 14.46 12.06
C ASP A 195 15.91 15.30 10.87
N ALA A 196 16.29 16.57 11.11
CA ALA A 196 16.93 17.41 10.10
C ALA A 196 18.32 16.88 9.70
N GLN A 197 19.11 16.41 10.65
CA GLN A 197 20.41 15.79 10.38
C GLN A 197 20.25 14.51 9.56
N LEU A 198 19.33 13.62 9.96
CA LEU A 198 19.02 12.38 9.23
C LEU A 198 18.52 12.65 7.80
N ARG A 199 17.79 13.76 7.58
CA ARG A 199 17.40 14.20 6.23
C ARG A 199 18.61 14.57 5.37
N ILE A 200 19.57 15.30 5.94
CA ILE A 200 20.81 15.66 5.23
C ILE A 200 21.60 14.40 4.86
N GLU A 201 21.74 13.48 5.80
CA GLU A 201 22.41 12.20 5.58
C GLU A 201 21.71 11.35 4.52
N LEU A 202 20.37 11.32 4.51
CA LEU A 202 19.57 10.62 3.49
C LEU A 202 19.89 11.14 2.08
N LEU A 203 19.92 12.46 1.90
CA LEU A 203 20.17 13.07 0.60
C LEU A 203 21.66 13.02 0.18
N ALA A 204 22.57 12.78 1.13
CA ALA A 204 24.00 12.61 0.87
C ALA A 204 24.42 11.15 0.68
N ASP A 205 23.55 10.19 1.00
CA ASP A 205 23.84 8.76 0.90
C ASP A 205 23.75 8.29 -0.56
N ALA A 206 24.90 7.96 -1.15
CA ALA A 206 24.97 7.54 -2.55
C ALA A 206 24.13 6.30 -2.87
N LYS A 207 24.01 5.34 -1.92
CA LYS A 207 23.15 4.14 -2.08
C LYS A 207 21.69 4.55 -2.19
N GLU A 208 21.20 5.36 -1.26
CA GLU A 208 19.80 5.78 -1.18
C GLU A 208 19.39 6.65 -2.39
N VAL A 209 20.28 7.56 -2.79
CA VAL A 209 20.09 8.42 -3.98
C VAL A 209 20.08 7.56 -5.26
N TYR A 210 21.01 6.59 -5.39
CA TYR A 210 21.03 5.69 -6.53
C TYR A 210 19.76 4.82 -6.61
N GLU A 211 19.33 4.23 -5.49
CA GLU A 211 18.11 3.43 -5.40
C GLU A 211 16.89 4.25 -5.86
N HIS A 212 16.82 5.51 -5.45
CA HIS A 212 15.74 6.39 -5.84
C HIS A 212 15.81 6.77 -7.33
N ALA A 213 17.00 7.14 -7.83
CA ALA A 213 17.18 7.55 -9.22
C ALA A 213 16.78 6.47 -10.22
N ILE A 214 17.16 5.21 -10.00
CA ILE A 214 16.72 4.11 -10.87
C ILE A 214 15.21 3.87 -10.79
N SER A 215 14.58 4.10 -9.64
CA SER A 215 13.13 3.99 -9.50
C SER A 215 12.41 5.09 -10.29
N VAL A 216 12.90 6.32 -10.29
CA VAL A 216 12.37 7.43 -11.10
C VAL A 216 12.54 7.15 -12.58
N GLN A 217 13.69 6.62 -13.00
CA GLN A 217 13.95 6.29 -14.40
C GLN A 217 12.98 5.21 -14.91
N VAL A 218 12.73 4.17 -14.12
CA VAL A 218 11.76 3.12 -14.47
C VAL A 218 10.36 3.72 -14.58
N ALA A 219 9.91 4.49 -13.60
CA ALA A 219 8.62 5.16 -13.63
C ALA A 219 8.46 6.07 -14.85
N TRP A 220 9.51 6.82 -15.22
CA TRP A 220 9.54 7.62 -16.45
C TRP A 220 9.33 6.77 -17.70
N ASN A 221 10.05 5.67 -17.82
CA ASN A 221 9.96 4.78 -18.99
C ASN A 221 8.57 4.14 -19.10
N GLU A 222 8.02 3.67 -17.98
CA GLU A 222 6.68 3.09 -17.89
C GLU A 222 5.59 4.09 -18.26
N MET A 223 5.68 5.32 -17.75
CA MET A 223 4.76 6.40 -18.08
C MET A 223 4.88 6.80 -19.56
N THR A 224 6.08 6.82 -20.12
CA THR A 224 6.31 7.17 -21.54
C THR A 224 5.62 6.17 -22.49
N ALA A 225 5.47 4.92 -22.09
CA ALA A 225 4.81 3.89 -22.90
C ALA A 225 3.30 4.14 -23.10
N VAL A 226 2.64 4.86 -22.18
CA VAL A 226 1.18 5.07 -22.19
C VAL A 226 0.77 6.52 -22.32
N CYS A 227 1.70 7.45 -22.17
CA CYS A 227 1.43 8.89 -22.29
C CYS A 227 1.63 9.41 -23.71
N ALA A 228 1.04 10.55 -23.98
CA ALA A 228 1.27 11.30 -25.22
C ALA A 228 2.76 11.69 -25.35
N PRO A 229 3.35 11.61 -26.55
CA PRO A 229 4.75 11.93 -26.76
C PRO A 229 5.11 13.32 -26.22
N GLY A 230 6.19 13.39 -25.43
CA GLY A 230 6.67 14.65 -24.84
C GLY A 230 5.87 15.20 -23.67
N SER A 231 4.82 14.50 -23.21
CA SER A 231 4.01 14.95 -22.06
C SER A 231 4.58 14.52 -20.71
N VAL A 232 5.43 13.49 -20.68
CA VAL A 232 6.00 12.98 -19.43
C VAL A 232 7.06 13.93 -18.90
N ARG A 233 6.97 14.25 -17.61
CA ARG A 233 7.91 15.11 -16.88
C ARG A 233 8.05 14.70 -15.43
N VAL A 234 9.15 15.06 -14.80
CA VAL A 234 9.36 14.94 -13.36
C VAL A 234 9.03 16.31 -12.76
N GLU A 235 7.95 16.41 -12.00
CA GLU A 235 7.51 17.67 -11.36
C GLU A 235 8.20 17.90 -10.03
N GLU A 236 8.36 16.84 -9.23
CA GLU A 236 9.12 16.85 -7.98
C GLU A 236 10.26 15.84 -8.12
N LEU A 237 11.48 16.27 -7.86
CA LEU A 237 12.67 15.41 -7.94
C LEU A 237 13.40 15.40 -6.61
N MET A 238 13.53 14.21 -6.01
CA MET A 238 14.30 13.98 -4.79
C MET A 238 13.89 14.87 -3.59
N ASP A 239 12.60 15.17 -3.47
CA ASP A 239 12.07 15.80 -2.26
C ASP A 239 12.04 14.80 -1.11
N VAL A 240 11.98 15.28 0.14
CA VAL A 240 11.88 14.39 1.31
C VAL A 240 10.48 14.46 1.91
N LYS A 241 9.77 13.33 1.84
CA LYS A 241 8.42 13.18 2.43
C LYS A 241 8.50 12.40 3.74
N GLN A 242 7.89 12.94 4.78
CA GLN A 242 7.72 12.23 6.05
C GLN A 242 6.48 11.34 5.98
N ARG A 243 6.61 10.09 6.45
CA ARG A 243 5.54 9.09 6.43
C ARG A 243 5.59 8.20 7.68
N GLY A 244 4.76 8.51 8.67
CA GLY A 244 4.74 7.80 9.95
C GLY A 244 6.06 7.90 10.71
N SER A 245 6.78 6.80 10.87
CA SER A 245 8.03 6.70 11.63
C SER A 245 9.30 6.88 10.79
N VAL A 246 9.16 7.24 9.51
CA VAL A 246 10.30 7.35 8.58
C VAL A 246 10.13 8.54 7.63
N GLN A 247 11.26 8.95 7.04
CA GLN A 247 11.32 9.90 5.94
C GLN A 247 11.93 9.22 4.71
N HIS A 248 11.41 9.57 3.53
CA HIS A 248 11.80 8.98 2.25
C HIS A 248 12.18 10.03 1.24
N ILE A 249 13.10 9.71 0.33
CA ILE A 249 13.25 10.46 -0.91
C ILE A 249 12.05 10.14 -1.80
N ALA A 250 11.43 11.16 -2.36
CA ALA A 250 10.24 11.09 -3.19
C ALA A 250 10.41 11.89 -4.48
N SER A 251 9.85 11.37 -5.56
CA SER A 251 9.71 12.11 -6.81
C SER A 251 8.31 11.93 -7.35
N ARG A 252 7.85 12.87 -8.19
CA ARG A 252 6.57 12.78 -8.89
C ARG A 252 6.81 12.82 -10.38
N VAL A 253 6.41 11.76 -11.07
CA VAL A 253 6.40 11.69 -12.55
C VAL A 253 4.97 11.86 -13.02
N THR A 254 4.76 12.83 -13.92
CA THR A 254 3.45 13.16 -14.45
C THR A 254 3.45 13.08 -15.97
N GLY A 255 2.27 12.92 -16.55
CA GLY A 255 2.08 12.91 -17.99
C GLY A 255 0.60 13.06 -18.36
N ARG A 256 0.30 12.98 -19.63
CA ARG A 256 -1.05 12.95 -20.15
C ARG A 256 -1.25 11.65 -20.93
N LEU A 257 -2.29 10.90 -20.62
CA LEU A 257 -2.59 9.67 -21.37
C LEU A 257 -2.71 9.95 -22.86
N ALA A 258 -2.21 9.04 -23.68
CA ALA A 258 -2.37 9.15 -25.12
C ALA A 258 -3.86 9.01 -25.51
N GLU A 259 -4.34 9.75 -26.49
CA GLU A 259 -5.75 9.74 -26.94
C GLU A 259 -6.27 8.34 -27.33
N ARG A 260 -5.36 7.44 -27.74
CA ARG A 260 -5.69 6.04 -28.06
C ARG A 260 -5.94 5.16 -26.85
N THR A 261 -5.72 5.64 -25.63
CA THR A 261 -5.91 4.85 -24.42
C THR A 261 -7.38 4.83 -24.01
N GLU A 262 -7.95 3.63 -23.86
CA GLU A 262 -9.32 3.45 -23.40
C GLU A 262 -9.35 3.39 -21.87
N GLY A 263 -9.70 4.52 -21.24
CA GLY A 263 -9.82 4.66 -19.80
C GLY A 263 -8.47 4.62 -19.06
N PRO A 264 -8.48 4.50 -17.72
CA PRO A 264 -7.29 4.61 -16.89
C PRO A 264 -6.48 3.31 -16.75
N TRP A 265 -7.02 2.18 -17.19
CA TRP A 265 -6.44 0.84 -16.98
C TRP A 265 -5.07 0.64 -17.62
N PRO A 266 -4.78 1.16 -18.82
CA PRO A 266 -3.45 1.09 -19.41
C PRO A 266 -2.38 1.77 -18.55
N ALA A 267 -2.71 2.87 -17.85
CA ALA A 267 -1.79 3.50 -16.92
C ALA A 267 -1.48 2.60 -15.72
N LEU A 268 -2.51 1.97 -15.13
CA LEU A 268 -2.29 1.00 -14.05
C LEU A 268 -1.42 -0.16 -14.53
N ALA A 269 -1.74 -0.77 -15.67
CA ALA A 269 -1.00 -1.90 -16.20
C ALA A 269 0.47 -1.59 -16.49
N ALA A 270 0.77 -0.36 -16.93
CA ALA A 270 2.13 0.06 -17.25
C ALA A 270 3.03 0.19 -16.01
N VAL A 271 2.49 0.72 -14.90
CA VAL A 271 3.30 1.00 -13.70
C VAL A 271 3.16 -0.06 -12.62
N PHE A 272 2.16 -0.94 -12.70
CA PHE A 272 1.92 -1.99 -11.70
C PHE A 272 2.83 -3.22 -11.92
N PRO A 273 3.36 -3.80 -10.83
CA PRO A 273 3.41 -3.26 -9.49
C PRO A 273 4.45 -2.12 -9.42
N ALA A 274 4.33 -1.25 -8.42
CA ALA A 274 5.30 -0.17 -8.25
C ALA A 274 6.73 -0.72 -8.20
N VAL A 275 7.66 -0.05 -8.90
CA VAL A 275 9.08 -0.43 -8.91
C VAL A 275 9.70 -0.42 -7.52
N THR A 276 9.20 0.47 -6.66
CA THR A 276 9.57 0.61 -5.25
C THR A 276 9.15 -0.57 -4.38
N ALA A 277 8.30 -1.46 -4.92
CA ALA A 277 7.83 -2.67 -4.26
C ALA A 277 8.17 -3.96 -5.03
N SER A 278 8.88 -3.88 -6.15
CA SER A 278 9.27 -5.04 -6.97
C SER A 278 10.79 -5.09 -7.23
N GLY A 279 11.28 -4.39 -8.22
CA GLY A 279 12.71 -4.30 -8.54
C GLY A 279 12.99 -3.96 -10.00
N VAL A 280 14.26 -4.02 -10.39
CA VAL A 280 14.75 -3.57 -11.71
C VAL A 280 15.78 -4.55 -12.27
N PRO A 281 15.54 -5.13 -13.46
CA PRO A 281 14.28 -5.18 -14.20
C PRO A 281 13.18 -5.93 -13.43
N LYS A 282 11.91 -5.55 -13.62
CA LYS A 282 10.79 -6.17 -12.91
C LYS A 282 10.70 -7.69 -13.12
N SER A 283 10.94 -8.17 -14.35
CA SER A 283 10.90 -9.61 -14.68
C SER A 283 11.89 -10.44 -13.87
N ALA A 284 13.15 -10.02 -13.79
CA ALA A 284 14.18 -10.71 -13.01
C ALA A 284 13.88 -10.62 -11.49
N ALA A 285 13.33 -9.48 -11.04
CA ALA A 285 12.92 -9.31 -9.66
C ALA A 285 11.79 -10.27 -9.26
N TYR A 286 10.82 -10.51 -10.15
CA TYR A 286 9.73 -11.47 -9.88
C TYR A 286 10.25 -12.88 -9.63
N ASP A 287 11.22 -13.34 -10.43
CA ASP A 287 11.82 -14.67 -10.28
C ASP A 287 12.55 -14.79 -8.94
N LEU A 288 13.26 -13.74 -8.55
CA LEU A 288 14.01 -13.73 -7.30
C LEU A 288 13.07 -13.66 -6.09
N ILE A 289 12.03 -12.84 -6.15
CA ILE A 289 10.98 -12.76 -5.11
C ILE A 289 10.34 -14.14 -4.94
N ARG A 290 9.88 -14.77 -6.03
CA ARG A 290 9.23 -16.09 -6.00
C ARG A 290 10.13 -17.19 -5.43
N ARG A 291 11.44 -17.09 -5.66
CA ARG A 291 12.44 -18.06 -5.19
C ARG A 291 12.75 -17.93 -3.70
N HIS A 292 12.71 -16.71 -3.18
CA HIS A 292 13.21 -16.41 -1.84
C HIS A 292 12.14 -16.03 -0.82
N GLU A 293 10.93 -15.69 -1.26
CA GLU A 293 9.81 -15.48 -0.36
C GLU A 293 8.96 -16.76 -0.27
N PRO A 294 8.77 -17.32 0.93
CA PRO A 294 8.12 -18.63 1.10
C PRO A 294 6.62 -18.60 0.81
N GLU A 295 6.01 -17.42 0.84
CA GLU A 295 4.57 -17.22 0.68
C GLU A 295 4.30 -16.19 -0.43
N LEU A 296 3.18 -16.35 -1.12
CA LEU A 296 2.66 -15.33 -2.03
C LEU A 296 2.49 -14.01 -1.29
N ARG A 297 2.66 -12.90 -2.00
CA ARG A 297 2.52 -11.57 -1.42
C ARG A 297 1.07 -11.20 -1.17
N GLY A 298 0.17 -11.69 -2.02
CA GLY A 298 -1.23 -11.35 -1.98
C GLY A 298 -1.43 -9.84 -2.08
N LEU A 299 -2.11 -9.27 -1.10
CA LEU A 299 -2.35 -7.82 -1.08
C LEU A 299 -1.08 -6.99 -0.80
N TYR A 300 -0.08 -7.53 -0.10
CA TYR A 300 1.20 -6.82 0.15
C TYR A 300 1.90 -6.49 -1.17
N SER A 301 2.36 -5.25 -1.34
CA SER A 301 2.95 -4.72 -2.59
C SER A 301 2.00 -4.75 -3.81
N GLY A 302 0.74 -5.09 -3.61
CA GLY A 302 -0.35 -4.87 -4.54
C GLY A 302 -0.90 -3.44 -4.46
N ALA A 303 -2.16 -3.24 -4.80
CA ALA A 303 -2.81 -1.94 -4.71
C ALA A 303 -4.23 -2.05 -4.13
N VAL A 304 -4.63 -1.04 -3.34
CA VAL A 304 -6.05 -0.71 -3.16
C VAL A 304 -6.38 0.40 -4.14
N LEU A 305 -7.55 0.30 -4.75
CA LEU A 305 -7.88 1.20 -5.85
C LEU A 305 -9.35 1.64 -5.84
N MET A 306 -9.55 2.83 -6.36
CA MET A 306 -10.85 3.37 -6.72
C MET A 306 -10.81 3.74 -8.20
N VAL A 307 -11.89 3.42 -8.92
CA VAL A 307 -12.09 3.87 -10.29
C VAL A 307 -13.50 4.43 -10.45
N SER A 308 -13.66 5.49 -11.22
CA SER A 308 -14.93 6.13 -11.49
C SER A 308 -15.41 5.95 -12.94
N SER A 309 -16.72 6.11 -13.15
CA SER A 309 -17.32 6.19 -14.50
C SER A 309 -16.80 7.37 -15.31
N GLU A 310 -16.24 8.39 -14.66
CA GLU A 310 -15.68 9.59 -15.30
C GLU A 310 -14.25 9.39 -15.78
N GLY A 311 -13.65 8.22 -15.49
CA GLY A 311 -12.29 7.88 -15.89
C GLY A 311 -11.22 8.14 -14.85
N ASP A 312 -11.60 8.59 -13.64
CA ASP A 312 -10.62 8.70 -12.54
C ASP A 312 -10.18 7.32 -12.08
N LEU A 313 -8.92 7.20 -11.71
CA LEU A 313 -8.35 6.07 -11.00
C LEU A 313 -7.38 6.55 -9.95
N ASP A 314 -7.51 6.04 -8.73
CA ASP A 314 -6.58 6.25 -7.62
C ASP A 314 -6.16 4.88 -7.09
N ALA A 315 -4.88 4.53 -7.27
CA ALA A 315 -4.33 3.27 -6.82
C ALA A 315 -3.20 3.53 -5.82
N ALA A 316 -3.42 3.13 -4.57
CA ALA A 316 -2.43 3.24 -3.50
C ALA A 316 -1.67 1.93 -3.34
N LEU A 317 -0.35 2.02 -3.19
CA LEU A 317 0.50 0.87 -2.93
C LEU A 317 0.21 0.28 -1.54
N VAL A 318 -0.05 -1.01 -1.46
CA VAL A 318 -0.36 -1.66 -0.19
C VAL A 318 0.93 -1.98 0.57
N LEU A 319 1.29 -1.06 1.45
CA LEU A 319 2.37 -1.14 2.41
C LEU A 319 1.89 -0.66 3.78
N ARG A 320 2.65 -0.93 4.83
CA ARG A 320 2.34 -0.49 6.21
C ARG A 320 0.92 -0.85 6.62
N THR A 321 0.63 -2.12 6.49
CA THR A 321 -0.71 -2.68 6.61
C THR A 321 -0.69 -3.87 7.55
N VAL A 322 -1.72 -3.98 8.37
CA VAL A 322 -2.06 -5.23 9.07
C VAL A 322 -3.12 -5.95 8.25
N TYR A 323 -2.94 -7.25 8.08
CA TYR A 323 -3.78 -8.12 7.27
C TYR A 323 -4.44 -9.17 8.15
N ARG A 324 -5.67 -9.54 7.80
CA ARG A 324 -6.36 -10.70 8.39
C ARG A 324 -7.11 -11.46 7.29
N SER A 325 -6.88 -12.76 7.23
CA SER A 325 -7.59 -13.66 6.33
C SER A 325 -7.53 -15.09 6.86
N ARG A 326 -8.58 -15.87 6.69
CA ARG A 326 -8.64 -17.30 7.07
C ARG A 326 -8.17 -17.57 8.51
N GLY A 327 -8.53 -16.69 9.45
CA GLY A 327 -8.15 -16.83 10.87
C GLY A 327 -6.71 -16.45 11.23
N ARG A 328 -5.92 -16.01 10.27
CA ARG A 328 -4.54 -15.56 10.45
C ARG A 328 -4.47 -14.02 10.43
N THR A 329 -3.68 -13.43 11.32
CA THR A 329 -3.37 -12.00 11.33
C THR A 329 -1.88 -11.80 11.21
N TRP A 330 -1.43 -10.90 10.32
CA TRP A 330 0.00 -10.68 10.09
C TRP A 330 0.32 -9.25 9.68
N LEU A 331 1.59 -8.91 9.83
CA LEU A 331 2.25 -7.74 9.24
C LEU A 331 3.24 -8.20 8.18
N ARG A 332 3.56 -7.34 7.19
CA ARG A 332 4.59 -7.62 6.20
C ARG A 332 5.34 -6.33 5.83
N ALA A 333 6.65 -6.42 5.74
CA ALA A 333 7.50 -5.34 5.26
C ALA A 333 8.72 -5.87 4.52
N GLY A 334 9.25 -5.05 3.62
CA GLY A 334 10.44 -5.36 2.85
C GLY A 334 11.39 -4.18 2.75
N ALA A 335 12.62 -4.49 2.32
CA ALA A 335 13.65 -3.51 2.03
C ALA A 335 14.13 -3.61 0.58
N GLY A 336 14.66 -2.49 0.06
CA GLY A 336 15.26 -2.43 -1.28
C GLY A 336 16.71 -2.92 -1.26
N ILE A 337 16.95 -4.04 -1.93
CA ILE A 337 18.26 -4.66 -1.99
C ILE A 337 18.97 -4.19 -3.26
N VAL A 338 20.19 -3.67 -3.08
CA VAL A 338 21.14 -3.29 -4.12
C VAL A 338 22.51 -3.92 -3.85
N GLY A 339 23.50 -3.73 -4.72
CA GLY A 339 24.81 -4.37 -4.60
C GLY A 339 25.58 -4.09 -3.31
N GLU A 340 25.33 -2.95 -2.68
CA GLU A 340 25.94 -2.47 -1.43
C GLU A 340 25.14 -2.83 -0.18
N SER A 341 23.97 -3.45 -0.32
CA SER A 341 23.10 -3.84 0.79
C SER A 341 23.79 -4.84 1.73
N ARG A 342 23.51 -4.67 3.03
CA ARG A 342 24.01 -5.53 4.11
C ARG A 342 22.83 -6.21 4.81
N PRO A 343 22.81 -7.55 4.91
CA PRO A 343 21.68 -8.31 5.42
C PRO A 343 21.14 -7.84 6.77
N GLU A 344 22.03 -7.47 7.69
CA GLU A 344 21.66 -7.00 9.03
C GLU A 344 20.94 -5.64 8.97
N ARG A 345 21.44 -4.74 8.11
CA ARG A 345 20.83 -3.41 7.95
C ARG A 345 19.47 -3.50 7.27
N GLU A 346 19.35 -4.32 6.25
CA GLU A 346 18.08 -4.51 5.54
C GLU A 346 17.01 -5.18 6.44
N PHE A 347 17.42 -6.10 7.33
CA PHE A 347 16.53 -6.63 8.34
C PHE A 347 16.04 -5.54 9.30
N GLU A 348 16.94 -4.67 9.81
CA GLU A 348 16.57 -3.57 10.69
C GLU A 348 15.63 -2.58 9.99
N GLU A 349 15.85 -2.30 8.69
CA GLU A 349 14.94 -1.46 7.90
C GLU A 349 13.53 -2.06 7.83
N THR A 350 13.39 -3.39 7.70
CA THR A 350 12.04 -4.00 7.79
C THR A 350 11.42 -3.78 9.16
N CYS A 351 12.19 -3.84 10.25
CA CYS A 351 11.69 -3.54 11.59
C CYS A 351 11.25 -2.07 11.72
N GLU A 352 12.03 -1.13 11.21
CA GLU A 352 11.69 0.30 11.19
C GLU A 352 10.35 0.55 10.48
N LYS A 353 10.14 -0.11 9.34
CA LYS A 353 8.89 -0.03 8.56
C LYS A 353 7.72 -0.68 9.28
N LEU A 354 7.90 -1.83 9.91
CA LEU A 354 6.87 -2.51 10.68
C LEU A 354 6.40 -1.69 11.88
N ARG A 355 7.29 -0.93 12.53
CA ARG A 355 6.96 -0.06 13.69
C ARG A 355 5.87 0.97 13.37
N SER A 356 5.71 1.37 12.11
CA SER A 356 4.65 2.30 11.70
C SER A 356 3.24 1.76 11.87
N VAL A 357 3.09 0.45 12.03
CA VAL A 357 1.81 -0.25 12.24
C VAL A 357 1.78 -0.99 13.55
N SER A 358 2.84 -1.77 13.86
CA SER A 358 2.86 -2.71 14.98
C SER A 358 2.56 -2.09 16.33
N ARG A 359 2.93 -0.84 16.56
CA ARG A 359 2.70 -0.09 17.82
C ARG A 359 1.30 0.51 17.94
N HIS A 360 0.45 0.34 16.92
CA HIS A 360 -0.90 0.89 16.88
C HIS A 360 -1.98 -0.21 16.86
N LEU A 361 -1.58 -1.46 17.06
CA LEU A 361 -2.52 -2.57 17.09
C LEU A 361 -3.40 -2.48 18.33
N VAL A 362 -4.70 -2.54 18.14
CA VAL A 362 -5.69 -2.51 19.23
C VAL A 362 -6.18 -3.93 19.45
N PRO A 363 -6.14 -4.46 20.67
CA PRO A 363 -6.66 -5.79 20.96
C PRO A 363 -8.18 -5.83 20.74
N ALA A 364 -8.68 -6.96 20.25
CA ALA A 364 -10.11 -7.21 20.25
C ALA A 364 -10.60 -7.23 21.70
N HIS A 365 -11.72 -6.56 21.97
CA HIS A 365 -12.35 -6.66 23.29
C HIS A 365 -12.95 -8.06 23.44
N ASP A 366 -12.57 -8.79 24.49
CA ASP A 366 -13.30 -9.98 24.91
C ASP A 366 -14.74 -9.60 25.25
N SER A 367 -15.68 -10.10 24.45
CA SER A 367 -17.11 -9.90 24.71
C SER A 367 -17.54 -10.40 26.11
N ALA A 368 -16.74 -11.27 26.76
CA ALA A 368 -16.93 -11.73 28.12
C ALA A 368 -16.72 -10.64 29.20
N THR A 369 -15.87 -9.64 28.94
CA THR A 369 -15.62 -8.55 29.90
C THR A 369 -16.67 -7.45 29.84
N ALA A 370 -17.33 -7.25 28.70
CA ALA A 370 -18.39 -6.25 28.54
C ALA A 370 -19.68 -6.66 29.31
N GLU A 371 -20.01 -7.95 29.38
CA GLU A 371 -21.14 -8.43 30.17
C GLU A 371 -20.91 -8.34 31.68
N CYS A 372 -19.67 -8.40 32.13
CA CYS A 372 -19.34 -8.27 33.55
C CYS A 372 -19.44 -6.81 34.04
N GLN A 373 -19.06 -5.85 33.22
CA GLN A 373 -19.18 -4.42 33.55
C GLN A 373 -20.64 -3.93 33.50
N ALA A 374 -21.47 -4.44 32.59
CA ALA A 374 -22.88 -4.11 32.52
C ALA A 374 -23.69 -4.66 33.75
N LYS A 375 -23.25 -5.76 34.34
CA LYS A 375 -23.90 -6.33 35.53
C LYS A 375 -23.52 -5.60 36.83
N VAL A 376 -22.38 -4.95 36.90
CA VAL A 376 -21.94 -4.18 38.08
C VAL A 376 -22.61 -2.79 38.14
N SER A 377 -22.97 -2.20 37.00
CA SER A 377 -23.65 -0.89 36.94
C SER A 377 -25.18 -0.97 37.11
N SER A 378 -25.78 -2.16 37.10
CA SER A 378 -27.22 -2.36 37.33
C SER A 378 -27.62 -2.79 38.77
N SER A 379 -26.63 -2.85 39.70
CA SER A 379 -26.83 -3.26 41.10
C SER A 379 -26.32 -2.20 42.08
N GLY A 380 -26.30 -0.93 41.67
CA GLY A 380 -26.01 0.23 42.51
C GLY A 380 -27.18 1.17 42.63
#